data_39b726a3a2d2d288c9c69f61e6e29f44
#
_entry.id   39b726a3a2d2d288c9c69f61e6e29f44
#
_cell.length_a   1.000
_cell.length_b   1.000
_cell.length_c   1.000
_cell.angle_alpha   90.00
_cell.angle_beta   90.00
_cell.angle_gamma   90.00
#
_symmetry.space_group_name_H-M   'P 1'
#
loop_
_entity.id
_entity.type
_entity.pdbx_description
1 polymer ?
#
loop_
_entity_poly.entity_id
_entity_poly.type
_entity_poly.pdbx_seq_one_letter_code
_entity_poly.pdbx_strand_id
1 'polypeptide(L)'
;MIATKICGITNDLDAKLAISMGASALGFIFYKKSPRYIDIKAAKMITRNNTNNKFIGVFVDEDSEYIKKVIEEVELHGIQLHG
;
A
#
# COMPACT_ATOMS: atom_id res chain seq x y z
N MET A 1 -12.79 -16.13 -10.72
CA MET A 1 -11.66 -15.17 -10.61
C MET A 1 -11.02 -15.27 -9.23
N ILE A 2 -9.72 -15.37 -9.19
CA ILE A 2 -8.99 -15.43 -7.92
C ILE A 2 -8.56 -14.02 -7.55
N ALA A 3 -8.94 -13.58 -6.36
CA ALA A 3 -8.48 -12.28 -5.85
C ALA A 3 -7.01 -12.38 -5.49
N THR A 4 -6.20 -11.47 -6.00
CA THR A 4 -4.75 -11.47 -5.78
C THR A 4 -4.31 -10.13 -5.21
N LYS A 5 -3.66 -10.17 -4.06
CA LYS A 5 -3.05 -8.99 -3.46
C LYS A 5 -1.53 -9.08 -3.68
N ILE A 6 -0.96 -8.02 -4.22
CA ILE A 6 0.49 -7.93 -4.40
C ILE A 6 1.02 -6.89 -3.43
N CYS A 7 1.85 -7.34 -2.49
CA CYS A 7 2.44 -6.49 -1.46
C CYS A 7 3.84 -6.02 -1.84
N GLY A 8 4.26 -4.93 -1.20
CA GLY A 8 5.62 -4.44 -1.36
C GLY A 8 5.81 -3.54 -2.57
N ILE A 9 4.76 -2.89 -3.01
CA ILE A 9 4.84 -1.92 -4.10
C ILE A 9 5.59 -0.69 -3.61
N THR A 10 6.62 -0.28 -4.33
CA THR A 10 7.45 0.86 -3.95
C THR A 10 7.52 1.96 -5.00
N ASN A 11 6.96 1.74 -6.19
CA ASN A 11 6.99 2.73 -7.25
C ASN A 11 5.77 2.54 -8.17
N ASP A 12 5.50 3.58 -8.97
CA ASP A 12 4.31 3.58 -9.83
C ASP A 12 4.40 2.58 -10.98
N LEU A 13 5.60 2.34 -11.49
CA LEU A 13 5.79 1.37 -12.57
C LEU A 13 5.39 -0.04 -12.11
N ASP A 14 5.83 -0.44 -10.91
CA ASP A 14 5.47 -1.74 -10.36
C ASP A 14 3.97 -1.82 -10.05
N ALA A 15 3.38 -0.70 -9.60
CA ALA A 15 1.93 -0.66 -9.37
C ALA A 15 1.17 -0.90 -10.67
N LYS A 16 1.53 -0.22 -11.75
CA LYS A 16 0.88 -0.39 -13.03
C LYS A 16 1.08 -1.79 -13.61
N LEU A 17 2.25 -2.36 -13.42
CA LEU A 17 2.51 -3.73 -13.85
C LEU A 17 1.61 -4.72 -13.09
N ALA A 18 1.52 -4.59 -11.78
CA ALA A 18 0.67 -5.45 -10.97
C ALA A 18 -0.80 -5.35 -11.39
N ILE A 19 -1.27 -4.13 -11.65
CA ILE A 19 -2.64 -3.90 -12.12
C ILE A 19 -2.86 -4.58 -13.47
N SER A 20 -1.92 -4.44 -14.39
CA SER A 20 -2.04 -5.04 -15.73
C SER A 20 -2.07 -6.57 -15.67
N MET A 21 -1.49 -7.14 -14.62
CA MET A 21 -1.50 -8.59 -14.39
C MET A 21 -2.75 -9.07 -13.65
N GLY A 22 -3.67 -8.17 -13.35
CA GLY A 22 -4.95 -8.54 -12.73
C GLY A 22 -4.95 -8.55 -11.21
N ALA A 23 -4.02 -7.84 -10.57
CA ALA A 23 -4.04 -7.74 -9.11
C ALA A 23 -5.34 -7.08 -8.65
N SER A 24 -5.99 -7.65 -7.63
CA SER A 24 -7.22 -7.10 -7.07
C SER A 24 -6.94 -6.05 -6.00
N ALA A 25 -5.74 -6.06 -5.42
CA ALA A 25 -5.33 -5.07 -4.44
C ALA A 25 -3.80 -4.92 -4.46
N LEU A 26 -3.34 -3.73 -4.11
CA LEU A 26 -1.91 -3.44 -4.01
C LEU A 26 -1.57 -3.14 -2.55
N GLY A 27 -0.46 -3.68 -2.06
CA GLY A 27 -0.04 -3.49 -0.69
C GLY A 27 1.20 -2.61 -0.59
N PHE A 28 1.18 -1.68 0.37
CA PHE A 28 2.33 -0.85 0.72
C PHE A 28 2.84 -1.26 2.09
N ILE A 29 4.15 -1.36 2.24
CA ILE A 29 4.75 -1.72 3.51
C ILE A 29 5.29 -0.46 4.19
N PHE A 30 4.64 -0.04 5.27
CA PHE A 30 5.01 1.15 6.04
C PHE A 30 5.87 0.79 7.25
N TYR A 31 6.81 -0.12 7.06
CA TYR A 31 7.73 -0.56 8.09
C TYR A 31 9.15 -0.22 7.66
N LYS A 32 9.79 0.71 8.38
CA LYS A 32 11.09 1.27 7.95
C LYS A 32 12.21 0.24 7.83
N LYS A 33 12.11 -0.86 8.56
CA LYS A 33 13.12 -1.92 8.49
C LYS A 33 12.93 -2.87 7.31
N SER A 34 11.82 -2.75 6.59
CA SER A 34 11.60 -3.59 5.43
C SER A 34 12.40 -3.08 4.23
N PRO A 35 12.98 -3.97 3.42
CA PRO A 35 13.62 -3.55 2.17
C PRO A 35 12.63 -2.97 1.16
N ARG A 36 11.33 -3.21 1.37
CA ARG A 36 10.27 -2.67 0.52
C ARG A 36 9.49 -1.54 1.20
N TYR A 37 10.12 -0.87 2.15
CA TYR A 37 9.49 0.26 2.80
C TYR A 37 9.15 1.36 1.80
N ILE A 38 7.97 1.95 1.96
CA ILE A 38 7.56 3.11 1.19
C ILE A 38 7.09 4.20 2.17
N ASP A 39 7.41 5.45 1.90
CA ASP A 39 6.94 6.55 2.74
C ASP A 39 5.57 7.03 2.27
N ILE A 40 4.94 7.86 3.12
CA ILE A 40 3.59 8.39 2.86
C ILE A 40 3.53 9.15 1.54
N LYS A 41 4.53 9.97 1.27
CA LYS A 41 4.53 10.82 0.08
C LYS A 41 4.55 10.00 -1.20
N ALA A 42 5.41 8.99 -1.26
CA ALA A 42 5.51 8.12 -2.43
C ALA A 42 4.25 7.28 -2.60
N ALA A 43 3.72 6.72 -1.51
CA ALA A 43 2.49 5.93 -1.56
C ALA A 43 1.31 6.77 -2.05
N LYS A 44 1.22 8.00 -1.58
CA LYS A 44 0.17 8.94 -1.96
C LYS A 44 0.19 9.24 -3.46
N MET A 45 1.37 9.39 -4.05
CA MET A 45 1.49 9.58 -5.50
C MET A 45 0.97 8.37 -6.26
N ILE A 46 1.29 7.18 -5.79
CA ILE A 46 0.85 5.95 -6.45
C ILE A 46 -0.66 5.81 -6.39
N THR A 47 -1.28 6.06 -5.24
CA THR A 47 -2.74 5.96 -5.12
C THR A 47 -3.44 6.98 -6.01
N ARG A 48 -2.92 8.18 -6.12
CA ARG A 48 -3.49 9.22 -6.98
C ARG A 48 -3.39 8.87 -8.46
N ASN A 49 -2.32 8.19 -8.85
CA ASN A 49 -2.12 7.79 -10.25
C ASN A 49 -2.90 6.53 -10.63
N ASN A 50 -3.49 5.85 -9.67
CA ASN A 50 -4.17 4.57 -9.88
C ASN A 50 -5.48 4.50 -9.10
N THR A 51 -6.37 5.47 -9.31
CA THR A 51 -7.52 5.75 -8.45
C THR A 51 -8.58 4.65 -8.38
N ASN A 52 -8.68 3.78 -9.36
CA ASN A 52 -9.73 2.76 -9.38
C ASN A 52 -9.27 1.42 -8.80
N ASN A 53 -8.25 1.46 -7.96
CA ASN A 53 -7.68 0.23 -7.39
C ASN A 53 -7.76 0.26 -5.88
N LYS A 54 -7.66 -0.90 -5.25
CA LYS A 54 -7.68 -1.03 -3.80
C LYS A 54 -6.27 -1.04 -3.26
N PHE A 55 -6.04 -0.30 -2.17
CA PHE A 55 -4.73 -0.17 -1.55
C PHE A 55 -4.80 -0.59 -0.10
N ILE A 56 -3.87 -1.44 0.30
CA ILE A 56 -3.78 -1.99 1.65
C ILE A 56 -2.44 -1.55 2.25
N GLY A 57 -2.46 -1.03 3.47
CA GLY A 57 -1.23 -0.69 4.18
C GLY A 57 -0.84 -1.79 5.15
N VAL A 58 0.43 -2.17 5.13
CA VAL A 58 0.97 -3.15 6.08
C VAL A 58 1.80 -2.41 7.13
N PHE A 59 1.48 -2.64 8.40
CA PHE A 59 2.13 -1.99 9.54
C PHE A 59 2.68 -3.04 10.50
N VAL A 60 3.81 -2.75 11.10
CA VAL A 60 4.46 -3.64 12.07
C VAL A 60 4.70 -2.84 13.35
N ASP A 61 4.07 -3.26 14.44
CA ASP A 61 4.24 -2.63 15.78
C ASP A 61 4.10 -1.10 15.79
N GLU A 62 3.14 -0.59 15.00
CA GLU A 62 2.93 0.85 14.90
C GLU A 62 1.83 1.32 15.85
N ASP A 63 1.88 2.60 16.25
CA ASP A 63 0.81 3.13 17.08
C ASP A 63 -0.40 3.55 16.22
N SER A 64 -1.57 3.59 16.88
CA SER A 64 -2.83 3.83 16.19
C SER A 64 -2.92 5.23 15.56
N GLU A 65 -2.27 6.22 16.17
CA GLU A 65 -2.29 7.59 15.65
C GLU A 65 -1.59 7.67 14.29
N TYR A 66 -0.43 7.02 14.19
CA TYR A 66 0.31 6.98 12.93
C TYR A 66 -0.47 6.23 11.85
N ILE A 67 -1.08 5.10 12.22
CA ILE A 67 -1.87 4.29 11.28
C ILE A 67 -3.03 5.12 10.74
N LYS A 68 -3.75 5.84 11.61
CA LYS A 68 -4.86 6.71 11.18
C LYS A 68 -4.40 7.78 10.21
N LYS A 69 -3.25 8.40 10.50
CA LYS A 69 -2.69 9.42 9.63
C LYS A 69 -2.40 8.86 8.23
N VAL A 70 -1.79 7.69 8.17
CA VAL A 70 -1.46 7.07 6.88
C VAL A 70 -2.73 6.70 6.12
N ILE A 71 -3.72 6.12 6.79
CA ILE A 71 -5.00 5.77 6.14
C ILE A 71 -5.62 6.98 5.47
N GLU A 72 -5.65 8.11 6.17
CA GLU A 72 -6.26 9.34 5.65
C GLU A 72 -5.45 9.95 4.51
N GLU A 73 -4.14 10.06 4.67
CA GLU A 73 -3.30 10.73 3.67
C GLU A 73 -3.11 9.91 2.42
N VAL A 74 -2.95 8.61 2.54
CA VAL A 74 -2.72 7.72 1.40
C VAL A 74 -4.04 7.24 0.79
N GLU A 75 -5.14 7.37 1.53
CA GLU A 75 -6.46 6.90 1.12
C GLU A 75 -6.48 5.37 0.98
N LEU A 76 -6.05 4.70 2.04
CA LEU A 76 -6.04 3.25 2.08
C LEU A 76 -7.45 2.68 2.21
N HIS A 77 -7.70 1.55 1.60
CA HIS A 77 -8.96 0.82 1.68
C HIS A 77 -8.96 -0.20 2.83
N GLY A 78 -7.80 -0.55 3.31
CA GLY A 78 -7.67 -1.49 4.42
C GLY A 78 -6.27 -1.50 4.98
N ILE A 79 -6.10 -2.19 6.08
CA ILE A 79 -4.80 -2.33 6.72
C ILE A 79 -4.57 -3.78 7.13
N GLN A 80 -3.30 -4.12 7.27
CA GLN A 80 -2.87 -5.41 7.75
C GLN A 80 -1.84 -5.16 8.86
N LEU A 81 -2.07 -5.74 10.03
CA LEU A 81 -1.21 -5.50 11.19
C LEU A 81 -0.37 -6.74 11.49
N HIS A 82 0.91 -6.52 11.74
CA HIS A 82 1.86 -7.55 12.16
C HIS A 82 2.54 -7.12 13.45
N GLY A 83 2.82 -8.11 14.30
CA GLY A 83 3.53 -7.85 15.55
C GLY A 83 2.79 -8.12 16.82
#